data_3120263df86fa2b2b8ed4e04c3c819ea
#
_entry.id   3120263df86fa2b2b8ed4e04c3c819ea
#
_cell.length_a   1.000
_cell.length_b   1.000
_cell.length_c   1.000
_cell.angle_alpha   90.00
_cell.angle_beta   90.00
_cell.angle_gamma   90.00
#
_symmetry.space_group_name_H-M   'P 1'
#
loop_
_entity.id
_entity.type
_entity.pdbx_description
1 polymer ?
#
loop_
_entity_poly.entity_id
_entity_poly.type
_entity_poly.pdbx_seq_one_letter_code
_entity_poly.pdbx_strand_id
1 'polypeptide(L)'
;MIIRIGYDIQFDVPVPVPIVTLLKVHPSRDQDLVELDAILTEPDLPVEIFTDAFGNRSARVLAPAGRIRFHNSTLIRDSGLPDEQGFDAKEIPVQDLPHDVLPFLMSSRYCEVDLLLNTATELFGNTPYGWERVRAVCTWVHDNVTFGYKFASRTRTALGVYTERIGVCRDFQHLAITFCRALNIPARYATGYLGDIGVPPDGNPMDFSAWFEVYLGGRWWTLDARHNVPRIGRVLIATGRDATDCAITTSFGQTTLAKFVVITDEVKTGAANP
;
A
#
# COMPACT_ATOMS: atom_id res chain seq x y z
N MET A 1 -3.74 -19.68 -7.95
CA MET A 1 -3.64 -18.97 -9.24
C MET A 1 -2.22 -18.45 -9.47
N ILE A 2 -1.86 -18.03 -10.68
CA ILE A 2 -0.60 -17.36 -10.99
C ILE A 2 -0.94 -15.94 -11.42
N ILE A 3 -0.19 -14.99 -10.90
CA ILE A 3 -0.32 -13.56 -11.24
C ILE A 3 1.01 -13.11 -11.87
N ARG A 4 0.94 -12.43 -13.00
CA ARG A 4 2.06 -11.67 -13.57
C ARG A 4 2.04 -10.29 -12.95
N ILE A 5 3.14 -9.91 -12.32
CA ILE A 5 3.37 -8.58 -11.78
C ILE A 5 4.57 -7.95 -12.44
N GLY A 6 4.58 -6.65 -12.56
CA GLY A 6 5.72 -5.94 -13.16
C GLY A 6 5.54 -4.45 -13.22
N TYR A 7 6.60 -3.78 -13.65
CA TYR A 7 6.62 -2.33 -13.83
C TYR A 7 7.61 -1.90 -14.91
N ASP A 8 7.37 -0.70 -15.46
CA ASP A 8 8.28 0.05 -16.33
C ASP A 8 8.19 1.53 -15.95
N ILE A 9 9.18 1.98 -15.18
CA ILE A 9 9.23 3.34 -14.62
C ILE A 9 10.48 4.04 -15.16
N GLN A 10 10.31 5.23 -15.72
CA GLN A 10 11.42 5.98 -16.30
C GLN A 10 11.47 7.40 -15.74
N PHE A 11 12.67 7.86 -15.44
CA PHE A 11 12.94 9.22 -15.01
C PHE A 11 13.98 9.88 -15.92
N ASP A 12 13.78 11.17 -16.19
CA ASP A 12 14.80 12.06 -16.71
C ASP A 12 15.53 12.72 -15.54
N VAL A 13 16.85 12.59 -15.52
CA VAL A 13 17.74 13.00 -14.43
C VAL A 13 18.75 14.02 -14.97
N PRO A 14 18.73 15.29 -14.53
CA PRO A 14 19.62 16.31 -15.07
C PRO A 14 21.07 16.20 -14.60
N VAL A 15 21.29 15.67 -13.40
CA VAL A 15 22.61 15.41 -12.79
C VAL A 15 22.54 14.09 -12.03
N PRO A 16 23.66 13.44 -11.70
CA PRO A 16 23.61 12.19 -10.92
C PRO A 16 22.82 12.34 -9.61
N VAL A 17 21.85 11.46 -9.38
CA VAL A 17 20.93 11.50 -8.23
C VAL A 17 20.81 10.11 -7.58
N PRO A 18 20.98 9.99 -6.25
CA PRO A 18 20.59 8.77 -5.54
C PRO A 18 19.07 8.60 -5.58
N ILE A 19 18.62 7.38 -5.90
CA ILE A 19 17.22 6.98 -5.87
C ILE A 19 17.09 5.75 -4.97
N VAL A 20 16.19 5.83 -3.99
CA VAL A 20 15.77 4.68 -3.17
C VAL A 20 14.42 4.21 -3.68
N THR A 21 14.25 2.89 -3.81
CA THR A 21 13.03 2.29 -4.35
C THR A 21 12.50 1.18 -3.45
N LEU A 22 11.18 1.03 -3.43
CA LEU A 22 10.43 -0.11 -2.92
C LEU A 22 9.72 -0.75 -4.13
N LEU A 23 10.43 -1.57 -4.88
CA LEU A 23 9.96 -2.17 -6.13
C LEU A 23 9.99 -3.70 -6.11
N LYS A 24 10.53 -4.30 -5.04
CA LYS A 24 10.54 -5.74 -4.84
C LYS A 24 9.36 -6.20 -4.00
N VAL A 25 8.90 -7.40 -4.26
CA VAL A 25 7.91 -8.09 -3.43
C VAL A 25 8.40 -8.16 -1.98
N HIS A 26 7.50 -7.96 -1.02
CA HIS A 26 7.80 -8.02 0.40
C HIS A 26 8.34 -9.42 0.80
N PRO A 27 9.32 -9.53 1.71
CA PRO A 27 9.93 -10.81 2.09
C PRO A 27 8.94 -11.89 2.54
N SER A 28 7.79 -11.50 3.12
CA SER A 28 6.75 -12.47 3.54
C SER A 28 6.14 -13.26 2.38
N ARG A 29 6.36 -12.83 1.13
CA ARG A 29 5.83 -13.47 -0.08
C ARG A 29 6.91 -14.15 -0.91
N ASP A 30 8.15 -14.27 -0.41
CA ASP A 30 9.28 -14.87 -1.15
C ASP A 30 8.97 -16.31 -1.61
N GLN A 31 8.34 -17.10 -0.74
CA GLN A 31 7.97 -18.49 -1.06
C GLN A 31 6.91 -18.62 -2.18
N ASP A 32 6.21 -17.53 -2.47
CA ASP A 32 5.17 -17.51 -3.51
C ASP A 32 5.76 -17.14 -4.89
N LEU A 33 6.96 -16.58 -4.94
CA LEU A 33 7.62 -16.24 -6.21
C LEU A 33 7.87 -17.49 -7.06
N VAL A 34 7.48 -17.42 -8.32
CA VAL A 34 7.71 -18.51 -9.32
C VAL A 34 8.95 -18.21 -10.14
N GLU A 35 9.20 -16.93 -10.38
CA GLU A 35 10.34 -16.42 -11.13
C GLU A 35 11.10 -15.40 -10.25
N LEU A 36 12.35 -15.11 -10.64
CA LEU A 36 13.17 -14.14 -9.93
C LEU A 36 12.54 -12.74 -9.96
N ASP A 37 12.32 -12.17 -8.79
CA ASP A 37 11.93 -10.77 -8.65
C ASP A 37 13.18 -9.89 -8.58
N ALA A 38 13.63 -9.34 -9.73
CA ALA A 38 14.82 -8.52 -9.87
C ALA A 38 14.46 -7.06 -10.19
N ILE A 39 15.24 -6.10 -9.72
CA ILE A 39 15.19 -4.73 -10.23
C ILE A 39 16.21 -4.61 -11.35
N LEU A 40 15.71 -4.47 -12.58
CA LEU A 40 16.55 -4.25 -13.76
C LEU A 40 16.59 -2.75 -14.08
N THR A 41 17.77 -2.27 -14.48
CA THR A 41 17.96 -0.85 -14.83
C THR A 41 18.52 -0.69 -16.24
N GLU A 42 18.12 0.36 -16.93
CA GLU A 42 18.72 0.84 -18.18
C GLU A 42 19.11 2.32 -18.02
N PRO A 43 20.40 2.66 -18.11
CA PRO A 43 21.55 1.77 -18.29
C PRO A 43 21.70 0.76 -17.14
N ASP A 44 22.41 -0.34 -17.38
CA ASP A 44 22.72 -1.36 -16.36
C ASP A 44 23.59 -0.74 -15.26
N LEU A 45 23.06 -0.71 -14.03
CA LEU A 45 23.67 -0.05 -12.88
C LEU A 45 23.73 -0.99 -11.66
N PRO A 46 24.70 -0.82 -10.77
CA PRO A 46 24.68 -1.50 -9.49
C PRO A 46 23.43 -1.15 -8.67
N VAL A 47 22.68 -2.17 -8.25
CA VAL A 47 21.51 -2.06 -7.39
C VAL A 47 21.85 -2.63 -6.01
N GLU A 48 21.93 -1.77 -5.01
CA GLU A 48 22.18 -2.20 -3.63
C GLU A 48 20.85 -2.50 -2.92
N ILE A 49 20.64 -3.76 -2.55
CA ILE A 49 19.43 -4.22 -1.84
C ILE A 49 19.70 -4.23 -0.33
N PHE A 50 18.75 -3.72 0.46
CA PHE A 50 18.81 -3.73 1.92
C PHE A 50 17.41 -3.88 2.52
N THR A 51 17.34 -4.22 3.82
CA THR A 51 16.07 -4.25 4.56
C THR A 51 15.94 -2.94 5.34
N ASP A 52 14.78 -2.29 5.22
CA ASP A 52 14.48 -1.07 5.95
C ASP A 52 13.99 -1.34 7.39
N ALA A 53 13.67 -0.27 8.13
CA ALA A 53 13.22 -0.35 9.51
C ALA A 53 11.86 -1.04 9.70
N PHE A 54 11.09 -1.22 8.63
CA PHE A 54 9.78 -1.87 8.64
C PHE A 54 9.82 -3.30 8.08
N GLY A 55 11.02 -3.81 7.75
CA GLY A 55 11.22 -5.14 7.19
C GLY A 55 10.99 -5.21 5.68
N ASN A 56 10.78 -4.08 5.00
CA ASN A 56 10.61 -4.05 3.56
C ASN A 56 11.94 -4.23 2.83
N ARG A 57 11.88 -4.74 1.60
CA ARG A 57 13.03 -4.89 0.73
C ARG A 57 13.24 -3.64 -0.13
N SER A 58 14.10 -2.76 0.35
CA SER A 58 14.49 -1.51 -0.31
C SER A 58 15.68 -1.70 -1.25
N ALA A 59 15.79 -0.84 -2.25
CA ALA A 59 16.96 -0.78 -3.12
C ALA A 59 17.46 0.65 -3.29
N ARG A 60 18.78 0.81 -3.42
CA ARG A 60 19.43 2.09 -3.71
C ARG A 60 20.20 2.01 -5.00
N VAL A 61 20.03 3.03 -5.85
CA VAL A 61 20.72 3.19 -7.14
C VAL A 61 21.23 4.63 -7.25
N LEU A 62 22.45 4.83 -7.74
CA LEU A 62 22.92 6.14 -8.19
C LEU A 62 22.60 6.30 -9.68
N ALA A 63 21.51 6.99 -9.96
CA ALA A 63 21.11 7.29 -11.34
C ALA A 63 22.06 8.32 -11.96
N PRO A 64 22.66 8.05 -13.14
CA PRO A 64 23.48 9.04 -13.86
C PRO A 64 22.59 10.14 -14.47
N ALA A 65 23.23 11.21 -14.96
CA ALA A 65 22.53 12.17 -15.81
C ALA A 65 22.03 11.48 -17.09
N GLY A 66 20.81 11.81 -17.49
CA GLY A 66 20.11 11.21 -18.63
C GLY A 66 18.85 10.48 -18.21
N ARG A 67 18.40 9.55 -19.05
CA ARG A 67 17.23 8.72 -18.75
C ARG A 67 17.65 7.46 -18.02
N ILE A 68 16.97 7.19 -16.90
CA ILE A 68 17.03 5.91 -16.21
C ILE A 68 15.67 5.20 -16.31
N ARG A 69 15.70 3.90 -16.55
CA ARG A 69 14.55 3.01 -16.55
C ARG A 69 14.73 1.94 -15.47
N PHE A 70 13.71 1.75 -14.66
CA PHE A 70 13.54 0.62 -13.76
C PHE A 70 12.46 -0.28 -14.33
N HIS A 71 12.73 -1.56 -14.52
CA HIS A 71 11.73 -2.48 -15.03
C HIS A 71 11.87 -3.89 -14.44
N ASN A 72 10.76 -4.60 -14.41
CA ASN A 72 10.69 -6.00 -14.05
C ASN A 72 9.38 -6.59 -14.57
N SER A 73 9.37 -7.90 -14.78
CA SER A 73 8.17 -8.71 -14.96
C SER A 73 8.46 -10.07 -14.34
N THR A 74 7.63 -10.50 -13.38
CA THR A 74 7.80 -11.77 -12.68
C THR A 74 6.46 -12.45 -12.45
N LEU A 75 6.47 -13.72 -12.06
CA LEU A 75 5.29 -14.51 -11.75
C LEU A 75 5.26 -14.85 -10.26
N ILE A 76 4.09 -14.70 -9.66
CA ILE A 76 3.86 -15.02 -8.25
C ILE A 76 2.62 -15.91 -8.09
N ARG A 77 2.68 -16.85 -7.15
CA ARG A 77 1.52 -17.63 -6.74
C ARG A 77 0.65 -16.82 -5.79
N ASP A 78 -0.65 -17.01 -5.93
CA ASP A 78 -1.65 -16.47 -5.02
C ASP A 78 -2.69 -17.54 -4.70
N SER A 79 -3.33 -17.45 -3.54
CA SER A 79 -4.37 -18.39 -3.14
C SER A 79 -5.58 -18.39 -4.08
N GLY A 80 -5.84 -17.26 -4.73
CA GLY A 80 -7.05 -17.01 -5.50
C GLY A 80 -8.29 -16.78 -4.62
N LEU A 81 -8.09 -16.64 -3.31
CA LEU A 81 -9.16 -16.37 -2.36
C LEU A 81 -9.24 -14.86 -2.05
N PRO A 82 -10.42 -14.34 -1.73
CA PRO A 82 -10.57 -12.96 -1.24
C PRO A 82 -9.81 -12.72 0.07
N ASP A 83 -9.51 -11.43 0.34
CA ASP A 83 -8.95 -11.01 1.63
C ASP A 83 -9.73 -11.64 2.80
N GLU A 84 -8.99 -12.22 3.74
CA GLU A 84 -9.57 -12.89 4.91
C GLU A 84 -10.29 -11.90 5.83
N GLN A 85 -11.44 -12.29 6.36
CA GLN A 85 -12.27 -11.45 7.23
C GLN A 85 -12.19 -11.93 8.68
N GLY A 86 -11.87 -11.00 9.59
CA GLY A 86 -11.68 -11.29 11.02
C GLY A 86 -12.91 -10.99 11.87
N PHE A 87 -14.09 -11.55 11.55
CA PHE A 87 -15.36 -11.22 12.22
C PHE A 87 -15.32 -11.32 13.75
N ASP A 88 -14.53 -12.24 14.29
CA ASP A 88 -14.38 -12.46 15.73
C ASP A 88 -13.12 -11.78 16.30
N ALA A 89 -12.34 -11.06 15.48
CA ALA A 89 -11.09 -10.44 15.90
C ALA A 89 -11.35 -9.26 16.84
N LYS A 90 -10.73 -9.29 18.02
CA LYS A 90 -10.92 -8.33 19.10
C LYS A 90 -9.77 -7.34 19.19
N GLU A 91 -10.06 -6.15 19.68
CA GLU A 91 -9.04 -5.20 20.08
C GLU A 91 -8.22 -5.75 21.25
N ILE A 92 -6.93 -5.46 21.23
CA ILE A 92 -6.00 -5.78 22.31
C ILE A 92 -5.73 -4.47 23.07
N PRO A 93 -5.87 -4.43 24.40
CA PRO A 93 -5.51 -3.25 25.18
C PRO A 93 -4.07 -2.82 24.93
N VAL A 94 -3.81 -1.51 24.89
CA VAL A 94 -2.51 -0.96 24.51
C VAL A 94 -1.34 -1.51 25.32
N GLN A 95 -1.57 -1.75 26.64
CA GLN A 95 -0.56 -2.32 27.53
C GLN A 95 -0.19 -3.77 27.21
N ASP A 96 -1.02 -4.47 26.46
CA ASP A 96 -0.84 -5.90 26.11
C ASP A 96 -0.36 -6.07 24.65
N LEU A 97 -0.17 -4.97 23.91
CA LEU A 97 0.32 -5.01 22.54
C LEU A 97 1.82 -5.36 22.46
N PRO A 98 2.25 -6.14 21.46
CA PRO A 98 3.68 -6.32 21.17
C PRO A 98 4.38 -4.98 20.89
N HIS A 99 5.63 -4.86 21.33
CA HIS A 99 6.39 -3.60 21.21
C HIS A 99 6.59 -3.14 19.77
N ASP A 100 6.72 -4.05 18.82
CA ASP A 100 6.88 -3.78 17.38
C ASP A 100 5.57 -3.28 16.73
N VAL A 101 4.44 -3.45 17.40
CA VAL A 101 3.13 -2.95 16.94
C VAL A 101 2.86 -1.51 17.41
N LEU A 102 3.44 -1.08 18.54
CA LEU A 102 3.22 0.25 19.13
C LEU A 102 3.49 1.44 18.20
N PRO A 103 4.50 1.43 17.29
CA PRO A 103 4.71 2.50 16.33
C PRO A 103 3.50 2.79 15.44
N PHE A 104 2.63 1.81 15.25
CA PHE A 104 1.43 1.90 14.43
C PHE A 104 0.18 2.42 15.15
N LEU A 105 0.36 2.94 16.37
CA LEU A 105 -0.61 3.77 17.09
C LEU A 105 -0.31 5.26 16.99
N MET A 106 0.93 5.61 16.60
CA MET A 106 1.42 6.99 16.68
C MET A 106 1.06 7.79 15.42
N SER A 107 0.98 9.11 15.57
CA SER A 107 0.90 10.04 14.43
C SER A 107 2.09 9.87 13.49
N SER A 108 1.87 10.12 12.20
CA SER A 108 2.91 10.08 11.19
C SER A 108 2.69 11.21 10.16
N ARG A 109 3.52 11.32 9.12
CA ARG A 109 3.50 12.47 8.20
C ARG A 109 2.12 12.75 7.60
N TYR A 110 1.35 11.72 7.27
CA TYR A 110 0.04 11.87 6.66
C TYR A 110 -1.12 11.48 7.58
N CYS A 111 -0.83 10.90 8.75
CA CYS A 111 -1.82 10.40 9.70
C CYS A 111 -1.74 11.23 10.99
N GLU A 112 -2.49 12.33 11.06
CA GLU A 112 -2.51 13.28 12.18
C GLU A 112 -3.52 12.82 13.23
N VAL A 113 -3.15 11.81 14.02
CA VAL A 113 -4.02 11.16 15.00
C VAL A 113 -4.55 12.14 16.04
N ASP A 114 -3.70 13.04 16.49
CA ASP A 114 -4.01 14.06 17.48
C ASP A 114 -5.07 15.06 17.01
N LEU A 115 -5.09 15.38 15.71
CA LEU A 115 -6.05 16.33 15.14
C LEU A 115 -7.43 15.72 14.89
N LEU A 116 -7.52 14.40 14.76
CA LEU A 116 -8.78 13.69 14.47
C LEU A 116 -9.29 12.82 15.63
N LEU A 117 -8.65 12.89 16.82
CA LEU A 117 -9.02 12.09 17.99
C LEU A 117 -10.48 12.26 18.40
N ASN A 118 -10.91 13.52 18.59
CA ASN A 118 -12.28 13.81 19.00
C ASN A 118 -13.29 13.39 17.92
N THR A 119 -12.97 13.68 16.66
CA THR A 119 -13.80 13.27 15.51
C THR A 119 -13.96 11.75 15.42
N ALA A 120 -12.88 10.99 15.58
CA ALA A 120 -12.95 9.53 15.57
C ALA A 120 -13.80 9.00 16.74
N THR A 121 -13.66 9.58 17.92
CA THR A 121 -14.46 9.22 19.10
C THR A 121 -15.95 9.53 18.90
N GLU A 122 -16.28 10.69 18.35
CA GLU A 122 -17.67 11.07 18.05
C GLU A 122 -18.31 10.15 17.02
N LEU A 123 -17.58 9.80 15.94
CA LEU A 123 -18.11 8.97 14.87
C LEU A 123 -18.21 7.48 15.23
N PHE A 124 -17.21 6.95 15.96
CA PHE A 124 -17.06 5.51 16.13
C PHE A 124 -16.96 5.04 17.59
N GLY A 125 -16.96 5.94 18.58
CA GLY A 125 -16.80 5.58 19.98
C GLY A 125 -17.88 4.62 20.50
N ASN A 126 -19.09 4.68 19.94
CA ASN A 126 -20.22 3.81 20.30
C ASN A 126 -20.37 2.55 19.43
N THR A 127 -19.47 2.33 18.46
CA THR A 127 -19.48 1.09 17.67
C THR A 127 -18.94 -0.08 18.47
N PRO A 128 -19.40 -1.33 18.23
CA PRO A 128 -18.81 -2.50 18.87
C PRO A 128 -17.30 -2.59 18.65
N TYR A 129 -16.57 -3.01 19.69
CA TYR A 129 -15.11 -3.16 19.64
C TYR A 129 -14.66 -4.22 18.64
N GLY A 130 -13.43 -4.09 18.14
CA GLY A 130 -12.80 -5.05 17.25
C GLY A 130 -13.15 -4.86 15.79
N TRP A 131 -13.41 -5.97 15.09
CA TRP A 131 -13.66 -5.97 13.65
C TRP A 131 -14.78 -5.04 13.21
N GLU A 132 -15.89 -5.04 13.94
CA GLU A 132 -17.06 -4.19 13.63
C GLU A 132 -16.71 -2.71 13.63
N ARG A 133 -15.90 -2.26 14.58
CA ARG A 133 -15.44 -0.85 14.64
C ARG A 133 -14.59 -0.49 13.43
N VAL A 134 -13.64 -1.35 13.05
CA VAL A 134 -12.79 -1.12 11.87
C VAL A 134 -13.64 -1.12 10.59
N ARG A 135 -14.61 -2.02 10.50
CA ARG A 135 -15.57 -2.05 9.38
C ARG A 135 -16.40 -0.76 9.31
N ALA A 136 -16.84 -0.23 10.43
CA ALA A 136 -17.55 1.04 10.48
C ALA A 136 -16.65 2.19 9.99
N VAL A 137 -15.38 2.22 10.37
CA VAL A 137 -14.37 3.17 9.85
C VAL A 137 -14.24 3.06 8.32
N CYS A 138 -14.03 1.84 7.80
CA CYS A 138 -13.91 1.60 6.36
C CYS A 138 -15.14 2.09 5.60
N THR A 139 -16.33 1.70 6.06
CA THR A 139 -17.58 2.07 5.42
C THR A 139 -17.79 3.57 5.43
N TRP A 140 -17.52 4.23 6.57
CA TRP A 140 -17.65 5.67 6.64
C TRP A 140 -16.69 6.40 5.68
N VAL A 141 -15.42 5.98 5.61
CA VAL A 141 -14.44 6.57 4.68
C VAL A 141 -14.87 6.34 3.22
N HIS A 142 -15.30 5.12 2.89
CA HIS A 142 -15.80 4.78 1.57
C HIS A 142 -16.97 5.66 1.12
N ASP A 143 -17.94 5.85 1.99
CA ASP A 143 -19.20 6.56 1.69
C ASP A 143 -19.03 8.09 1.68
N ASN A 144 -18.01 8.62 2.41
CA ASN A 144 -17.84 10.06 2.62
C ASN A 144 -16.68 10.68 1.86
N VAL A 145 -15.88 9.91 1.12
CA VAL A 145 -14.76 10.43 0.33
C VAL A 145 -14.94 10.08 -1.14
N THR A 146 -14.84 11.08 -2.02
CA THR A 146 -14.94 10.90 -3.47
C THR A 146 -13.58 10.57 -4.07
N PHE A 147 -13.48 9.40 -4.72
CA PHE A 147 -12.27 8.98 -5.41
C PHE A 147 -12.10 9.68 -6.77
N GLY A 148 -10.86 10.05 -7.13
CA GLY A 148 -10.49 10.47 -8.48
C GLY A 148 -9.02 10.86 -8.62
N TYR A 149 -8.34 10.38 -9.67
CA TYR A 149 -6.93 10.69 -9.93
C TYR A 149 -6.66 12.18 -10.10
N LYS A 150 -7.64 12.96 -10.56
CA LYS A 150 -7.55 14.44 -10.64
C LYS A 150 -7.39 15.12 -9.28
N PHE A 151 -7.68 14.42 -8.20
CA PHE A 151 -7.54 14.90 -6.82
C PHE A 151 -6.19 14.54 -6.21
N ALA A 152 -5.29 13.91 -6.95
CA ALA A 152 -3.97 13.54 -6.43
C ALA A 152 -3.22 14.78 -5.89
N SER A 153 -2.73 14.69 -4.64
CA SER A 153 -1.96 15.73 -3.98
C SER A 153 -0.84 15.11 -3.16
N ARG A 154 0.38 15.58 -3.36
CA ARG A 154 1.56 15.08 -2.61
C ARG A 154 1.54 15.45 -1.13
N THR A 155 0.75 16.44 -0.74
CA THR A 155 0.77 17.03 0.61
C THR A 155 -0.52 16.80 1.40
N ARG A 156 -1.58 16.25 0.77
CA ARG A 156 -2.85 16.01 1.47
C ARG A 156 -2.66 14.98 2.57
N THR A 157 -3.05 15.37 3.78
CA THR A 157 -3.01 14.54 4.99
C THR A 157 -4.40 13.99 5.31
N ALA A 158 -4.53 13.15 6.33
CA ALA A 158 -5.81 12.60 6.77
C ALA A 158 -6.82 13.71 7.16
N LEU A 159 -6.36 14.77 7.83
CA LEU A 159 -7.21 15.93 8.14
C LEU A 159 -7.70 16.62 6.86
N GLY A 160 -6.82 16.77 5.86
CA GLY A 160 -7.19 17.32 4.56
C GLY A 160 -8.25 16.46 3.85
N VAL A 161 -8.10 15.14 3.85
CA VAL A 161 -9.09 14.21 3.28
C VAL A 161 -10.43 14.32 4.04
N TYR A 162 -10.39 14.33 5.37
CA TYR A 162 -11.59 14.49 6.19
C TYR A 162 -12.33 15.78 5.87
N THR A 163 -11.62 16.88 5.65
CA THR A 163 -12.22 18.20 5.39
C THR A 163 -12.73 18.35 3.96
N GLU A 164 -11.91 17.94 2.97
CA GLU A 164 -12.18 18.15 1.55
C GLU A 164 -13.08 17.06 0.94
N ARG A 165 -13.15 15.88 1.55
CA ARG A 165 -13.95 14.73 1.09
C ARG A 165 -13.59 14.21 -0.31
N ILE A 166 -12.34 14.37 -0.71
CA ILE A 166 -11.80 13.92 -2.00
C ILE A 166 -10.43 13.31 -1.82
N GLY A 167 -10.04 12.39 -2.69
CA GLY A 167 -8.70 11.80 -2.66
C GLY A 167 -8.44 10.71 -3.68
N VAL A 168 -7.23 10.14 -3.61
CA VAL A 168 -6.82 8.92 -4.32
C VAL A 168 -6.71 7.75 -3.35
N CYS A 169 -6.42 6.54 -3.82
CA CYS A 169 -6.36 5.33 -2.98
C CYS A 169 -5.59 5.54 -1.67
N ARG A 170 -4.40 6.15 -1.73
CA ARG A 170 -3.57 6.49 -0.58
C ARG A 170 -4.30 7.32 0.47
N ASP A 171 -5.08 8.30 0.02
CA ASP A 171 -5.74 9.27 0.88
C ASP A 171 -6.86 8.63 1.71
N PHE A 172 -7.60 7.68 1.12
CA PHE A 172 -8.60 6.86 1.82
C PHE A 172 -7.96 6.05 2.95
N GLN A 173 -6.82 5.41 2.67
CA GLN A 173 -6.14 4.59 3.67
C GLN A 173 -5.58 5.45 4.80
N HIS A 174 -4.98 6.62 4.52
CA HIS A 174 -4.49 7.53 5.55
C HIS A 174 -5.60 7.96 6.51
N LEU A 175 -6.79 8.29 5.99
CA LEU A 175 -7.92 8.67 6.85
C LEU A 175 -8.39 7.48 7.71
N ALA A 176 -8.54 6.29 7.12
CA ALA A 176 -8.93 5.09 7.86
C ALA A 176 -7.91 4.70 8.93
N ILE A 177 -6.60 4.73 8.60
CA ILE A 177 -5.51 4.50 9.55
C ILE A 177 -5.57 5.50 10.70
N THR A 178 -5.78 6.78 10.40
CA THR A 178 -5.84 7.83 11.42
C THR A 178 -6.99 7.61 12.39
N PHE A 179 -8.17 7.27 11.89
CA PHE A 179 -9.32 6.94 12.74
C PHE A 179 -9.08 5.68 13.58
N CYS A 180 -8.52 4.62 13.00
CA CYS A 180 -8.20 3.42 13.76
C CYS A 180 -7.22 3.71 14.90
N ARG A 181 -6.13 4.44 14.63
CA ARG A 181 -5.13 4.81 15.64
C ARG A 181 -5.71 5.72 16.73
N ALA A 182 -6.57 6.67 16.36
CA ALA A 182 -7.28 7.53 17.32
C ALA A 182 -8.19 6.73 18.27
N LEU A 183 -8.63 5.55 17.85
CA LEU A 183 -9.40 4.59 18.65
C LEU A 183 -8.53 3.52 19.33
N ASN A 184 -7.22 3.74 19.40
CA ASN A 184 -6.24 2.79 19.96
C ASN A 184 -6.15 1.44 19.22
N ILE A 185 -6.53 1.39 17.98
CA ILE A 185 -6.37 0.20 17.12
C ILE A 185 -5.10 0.42 16.26
N PRO A 186 -4.05 -0.42 16.44
CA PRO A 186 -2.86 -0.29 15.60
C PRO A 186 -3.21 -0.52 14.14
N ALA A 187 -2.79 0.42 13.29
CA ALA A 187 -3.04 0.37 11.86
C ALA A 187 -1.81 0.80 11.08
N ARG A 188 -1.47 0.05 10.02
CA ARG A 188 -0.32 0.33 9.15
C ARG A 188 -0.74 0.45 7.69
N TYR A 189 -0.04 1.31 6.99
CA TYR A 189 -0.19 1.48 5.56
C TYR A 189 0.49 0.33 4.83
N ALA A 190 -0.09 -0.11 3.73
CA ALA A 190 0.45 -1.12 2.86
C ALA A 190 0.32 -0.69 1.40
N THR A 191 1.31 -1.05 0.59
CA THR A 191 1.29 -0.82 -0.86
C THR A 191 1.78 -2.05 -1.61
N GLY A 192 1.33 -2.20 -2.84
CA GLY A 192 1.71 -3.30 -3.70
C GLY A 192 0.87 -3.38 -4.97
N TYR A 193 0.85 -4.55 -5.57
CA TYR A 193 0.06 -4.82 -6.76
C TYR A 193 -1.35 -5.27 -6.37
N LEU A 194 -2.33 -4.77 -7.11
CA LEU A 194 -3.72 -5.21 -7.01
C LEU A 194 -4.39 -5.04 -8.38
N GLY A 195 -4.57 -6.15 -9.09
CA GLY A 195 -5.24 -6.17 -10.39
C GLY A 195 -6.77 -6.28 -10.29
N ASP A 196 -7.42 -6.19 -11.45
CA ASP A 196 -8.87 -6.38 -11.57
C ASP A 196 -9.24 -7.87 -11.61
N ILE A 197 -8.73 -8.63 -10.63
CA ILE A 197 -8.96 -10.06 -10.50
C ILE A 197 -10.25 -10.29 -9.72
N GLY A 198 -11.19 -11.03 -10.31
CA GLY A 198 -12.50 -11.32 -9.69
C GLY A 198 -13.45 -10.14 -9.63
N VAL A 199 -13.12 -9.01 -10.28
CA VAL A 199 -13.97 -7.82 -10.39
C VAL A 199 -13.99 -7.30 -11.83
N PRO A 200 -15.00 -6.53 -12.24
CA PRO A 200 -14.98 -5.89 -13.55
C PRO A 200 -13.79 -4.91 -13.67
N PRO A 201 -13.13 -4.84 -14.85
CA PRO A 201 -12.10 -3.85 -15.11
C PRO A 201 -12.62 -2.42 -14.95
N ASP A 202 -11.87 -1.55 -14.28
CA ASP A 202 -12.29 -0.15 -14.09
C ASP A 202 -11.94 0.76 -15.28
N GLY A 203 -11.19 0.25 -16.26
CA GLY A 203 -10.81 0.94 -17.49
C GLY A 203 -9.68 1.98 -17.31
N ASN A 204 -9.19 2.20 -16.12
CA ASN A 204 -8.05 3.07 -15.85
C ASN A 204 -6.72 2.33 -16.07
N PRO A 205 -5.62 3.05 -16.37
CA PRO A 205 -4.30 2.45 -16.35
C PRO A 205 -3.99 1.83 -14.99
N MET A 206 -3.40 0.63 -15.00
CA MET A 206 -2.98 -0.05 -13.78
C MET A 206 -1.91 0.78 -13.03
N ASP A 207 -2.02 0.82 -11.71
CA ASP A 207 -1.12 1.51 -10.79
C ASP A 207 -0.78 0.61 -9.60
N PHE A 208 0.26 0.95 -8.85
CA PHE A 208 0.41 0.39 -7.51
C PHE A 208 -0.77 0.81 -6.64
N SER A 209 -1.31 -0.13 -5.91
CA SER A 209 -2.46 0.10 -5.05
C SER A 209 -2.04 0.35 -3.61
N ALA A 210 -2.91 1.01 -2.88
CA ALA A 210 -2.78 1.21 -1.44
C ALA A 210 -3.94 0.56 -0.72
N TRP A 211 -3.63 -0.08 0.41
CA TRP A 211 -4.59 -0.57 1.40
C TRP A 211 -4.03 -0.35 2.80
N PHE A 212 -4.68 -0.84 3.81
CA PHE A 212 -4.13 -0.80 5.16
C PHE A 212 -4.36 -2.10 5.90
N GLU A 213 -3.63 -2.28 6.97
CA GLU A 213 -3.79 -3.43 7.83
C GLU A 213 -4.00 -2.96 9.27
N VAL A 214 -4.82 -3.69 10.02
CA VAL A 214 -5.07 -3.46 11.45
C VAL A 214 -4.64 -4.66 12.28
N TYR A 215 -4.14 -4.41 13.48
CA TYR A 215 -3.74 -5.46 14.40
C TYR A 215 -4.86 -5.77 15.38
N LEU A 216 -5.52 -6.92 15.19
CA LEU A 216 -6.60 -7.40 16.03
C LEU A 216 -6.39 -8.87 16.35
N GLY A 217 -6.66 -9.29 17.58
CA GLY A 217 -6.59 -10.69 17.99
C GLY A 217 -5.20 -11.33 17.81
N GLY A 218 -4.13 -10.54 17.85
CA GLY A 218 -2.75 -11.04 17.76
C GLY A 218 -2.18 -11.16 16.35
N ARG A 219 -2.86 -10.63 15.31
CA ARG A 219 -2.37 -10.63 13.92
C ARG A 219 -2.81 -9.41 13.13
N TRP A 220 -2.14 -9.16 12.03
CA TRP A 220 -2.52 -8.16 11.05
C TRP A 220 -3.62 -8.67 10.12
N TRP A 221 -4.61 -7.82 9.84
CA TRP A 221 -5.73 -8.08 8.94
C TRP A 221 -5.79 -7.01 7.86
N THR A 222 -5.95 -7.42 6.62
CA THR A 222 -6.03 -6.52 5.46
C THR A 222 -7.42 -5.93 5.30
N LEU A 223 -7.49 -4.60 5.13
CA LEU A 223 -8.71 -3.86 4.79
C LEU A 223 -8.42 -2.78 3.75
N ASP A 224 -9.46 -2.32 3.08
CA ASP A 224 -9.34 -1.32 2.02
C ASP A 224 -10.53 -0.36 2.05
N ALA A 225 -10.28 0.85 2.56
CA ALA A 225 -11.32 1.86 2.69
C ALA A 225 -11.78 2.47 1.34
N ARG A 226 -11.01 2.31 0.25
CA ARG A 226 -11.41 2.75 -1.09
C ARG A 226 -12.42 1.79 -1.71
N HIS A 227 -12.11 0.50 -1.74
CA HIS A 227 -12.98 -0.50 -2.37
C HIS A 227 -14.07 -1.01 -1.42
N ASN A 228 -13.77 -1.05 -0.13
CA ASN A 228 -14.63 -1.53 0.97
C ASN A 228 -15.21 -2.94 0.74
N VAL A 229 -14.49 -3.75 -0.01
CA VAL A 229 -14.80 -5.16 -0.29
C VAL A 229 -13.52 -5.99 -0.25
N PRO A 230 -13.59 -7.27 0.15
CA PRO A 230 -12.46 -8.19 0.02
C PRO A 230 -12.05 -8.33 -1.45
N ARG A 231 -10.74 -8.24 -1.72
CA ARG A 231 -10.19 -8.38 -3.08
C ARG A 231 -9.34 -9.64 -3.17
N ILE A 232 -9.10 -10.09 -4.40
CA ILE A 232 -8.26 -11.25 -4.73
C ILE A 232 -6.95 -10.75 -5.33
N GLY A 233 -5.84 -11.41 -5.00
CA GLY A 233 -4.57 -11.21 -5.69
C GLY A 233 -3.78 -9.98 -5.26
N ARG A 234 -3.83 -9.59 -3.97
CA ARG A 234 -2.93 -8.58 -3.43
C ARG A 234 -1.51 -9.13 -3.32
N VAL A 235 -0.58 -8.45 -3.95
CA VAL A 235 0.84 -8.76 -3.80
C VAL A 235 1.54 -7.61 -3.07
N LEU A 236 1.88 -7.86 -1.82
CA LEU A 236 2.51 -6.87 -0.94
C LEU A 236 3.92 -6.51 -1.42
N ILE A 237 4.22 -5.22 -1.46
CA ILE A 237 5.56 -4.66 -1.67
C ILE A 237 6.12 -4.13 -0.34
N ALA A 238 5.35 -3.26 0.34
CA ALA A 238 5.83 -2.63 1.56
C ALA A 238 4.71 -2.33 2.56
N THR A 239 5.09 -2.30 3.85
CA THR A 239 4.28 -1.78 4.96
C THR A 239 5.03 -0.68 5.70
N GLY A 240 4.29 0.25 6.31
CA GLY A 240 4.87 1.35 7.08
C GLY A 240 3.80 2.14 7.81
N ARG A 241 4.19 3.24 8.45
CA ARG A 241 3.24 4.07 9.20
C ARG A 241 2.28 4.83 8.28
N ASP A 242 2.79 5.28 7.13
CA ASP A 242 2.02 5.92 6.06
C ASP A 242 2.78 5.83 4.73
N ALA A 243 2.32 6.50 3.68
CA ALA A 243 2.94 6.46 2.36
C ALA A 243 4.37 7.04 2.30
N THR A 244 4.84 7.75 3.33
CA THR A 244 6.25 8.20 3.38
C THR A 244 7.19 7.03 3.55
N ASP A 245 6.83 6.09 4.44
CA ASP A 245 7.62 4.88 4.70
C ASP A 245 7.50 3.85 3.54
N CYS A 246 6.48 3.98 2.69
CA CYS A 246 6.14 3.05 1.61
C CYS A 246 6.24 3.67 0.21
N ALA A 247 7.03 4.74 0.05
CA ALA A 247 7.18 5.39 -1.24
C ALA A 247 7.86 4.47 -2.26
N ILE A 248 7.19 4.21 -3.39
CA ILE A 248 7.71 3.34 -4.47
C ILE A 248 9.07 3.82 -4.97
N THR A 249 9.25 5.15 -5.08
CA THR A 249 10.53 5.78 -5.40
C THR A 249 10.72 7.07 -4.62
N THR A 250 11.93 7.27 -4.09
CA THR A 250 12.35 8.51 -3.43
C THR A 250 13.65 8.98 -4.06
N SER A 251 13.60 10.14 -4.76
CA SER A 251 14.78 10.75 -5.38
C SER A 251 15.39 11.80 -4.46
N PHE A 252 16.69 11.73 -4.24
CA PHE A 252 17.45 12.71 -3.44
C PHE A 252 18.07 13.77 -4.33
N GLY A 253 17.25 14.33 -5.22
CA GLY A 253 17.58 15.36 -6.19
C GLY A 253 16.46 15.55 -7.19
N GLN A 254 16.68 16.41 -8.19
CA GLN A 254 15.69 16.69 -9.21
C GLN A 254 15.57 15.52 -10.20
N THR A 255 14.35 15.02 -10.38
CA THR A 255 13.99 14.02 -11.39
C THR A 255 12.63 14.37 -11.98
N THR A 256 12.42 14.01 -13.25
CA THR A 256 11.12 14.14 -13.91
C THR A 256 10.63 12.77 -14.33
N LEU A 257 9.42 12.39 -13.89
CA LEU A 257 8.80 11.13 -14.30
C LEU A 257 8.46 11.17 -15.78
N ALA A 258 9.04 10.27 -16.56
CA ALA A 258 8.85 10.20 -18.02
C ALA A 258 7.91 9.05 -18.43
N LYS A 259 7.90 7.95 -17.67
CA LYS A 259 7.01 6.81 -17.90
C LYS A 259 6.66 6.14 -16.58
N PHE A 260 5.43 5.68 -16.47
CA PHE A 260 4.96 4.90 -15.33
C PHE A 260 3.94 3.87 -15.80
N VAL A 261 4.31 2.61 -15.76
CA VAL A 261 3.45 1.48 -16.13
C VAL A 261 3.58 0.41 -15.06
N VAL A 262 2.45 -0.09 -14.61
CA VAL A 262 2.35 -1.23 -13.67
C VAL A 262 1.57 -2.35 -14.35
N ILE A 263 1.93 -3.58 -14.10
CA ILE A 263 1.29 -4.79 -14.63
C ILE A 263 0.85 -5.64 -13.45
N THR A 264 -0.41 -6.05 -13.46
CA THR A 264 -0.96 -7.01 -12.49
C THR A 264 -2.07 -7.80 -13.16
N ASP A 265 -1.71 -8.93 -13.77
CA ASP A 265 -2.62 -9.73 -14.57
C ASP A 265 -2.68 -11.19 -14.09
N GLU A 266 -3.87 -11.76 -14.04
CA GLU A 266 -4.02 -13.20 -13.88
C GLU A 266 -3.49 -13.92 -15.13
N VAL A 267 -2.55 -14.86 -14.91
CA VAL A 267 -2.09 -15.76 -15.99
C VAL A 267 -3.11 -16.88 -16.14
N LYS A 268 -3.97 -16.75 -17.14
CA LYS A 268 -4.88 -17.82 -17.53
C LYS A 268 -4.04 -18.96 -18.11
N THR A 269 -3.98 -20.10 -17.41
CA THR A 269 -3.48 -21.33 -18.00
C THR A 269 -4.39 -21.64 -19.18
N GLY A 270 -3.88 -21.49 -20.41
CA GLY A 270 -4.64 -21.78 -21.61
C GLY A 270 -5.24 -23.17 -21.53
N ALA A 271 -6.52 -23.29 -21.85
CA ALA A 271 -7.06 -24.56 -22.28
C ALA A 271 -6.14 -25.07 -23.39
N ALA A 272 -5.46 -26.19 -23.18
CA ALA A 272 -4.81 -26.92 -24.27
C ALA A 272 -5.90 -27.05 -25.33
N ASN A 273 -5.67 -26.46 -26.50
CA ASN A 273 -6.52 -26.70 -27.64
C ASN A 273 -6.58 -28.21 -27.87
N PRO A 274 -7.78 -28.76 -28.09
CA PRO A 274 -7.96 -30.16 -28.34
C PRO A 274 -7.27 -30.61 -29.64
#